data_634dec3adb8417d1a30da93531ad733d
#
_entry.id   634dec3adb8417d1a30da93531ad733d
#
_cell.length_a   1.000
_cell.length_b   1.000
_cell.length_c   1.000
_cell.angle_alpha   90.00
_cell.angle_beta   90.00
_cell.angle_gamma   90.00
#
_symmetry.space_group_name_H-M   'P 1'
#
loop_
_entity.id
_entity.type
_entity.pdbx_description
1 polymer ?
#
loop_
_entity_poly.entity_id
_entity_poly.type
_entity_poly.pdbx_seq_one_letter_code
_entity_poly.pdbx_strand_id
1 'polypeptide(L)'
;MKKQIIMLFAALSLESAALSAQTVNAVEEGKYDIKVGDITMTVNAAQGGKIVSYRLGDKEVLSQTRFPNSFGSTFWTSPQSEWNWPPVAEYDRKPFAAEIKDDVLVLTGEKSERFGYRVRKEFKADAKNNSIAITYTIVNESGETRKVAPWEISRVPNGGILFFDAKEATPANNMKGMNFKFEKKAAWFTLDEDKENRKINADGKGWLAFSDNGLLFVKKFQDLKAGEEAPAEAEIQIFANPGKTFVEIEEQGAYTTLKAGEELSWTVTWYLVAHDLENEPSKALLNLAKKTAK
;
A
#
# COMPACT_ATOMS: atom_id res chain seq x y z
N MET A 1 8.58 -73.13 -18.20
CA MET A 1 8.56 -72.09 -17.21
C MET A 1 8.87 -70.77 -17.90
N LYS A 2 7.83 -69.97 -18.21
CA LYS A 2 7.98 -68.63 -18.84
C LYS A 2 7.93 -67.57 -17.72
N LYS A 3 9.02 -66.81 -17.52
CA LYS A 3 9.06 -65.67 -16.62
C LYS A 3 8.44 -64.47 -17.34
N GLN A 4 7.31 -63.92 -16.81
CA GLN A 4 6.77 -62.66 -17.20
C GLN A 4 7.52 -61.54 -16.43
N ILE A 5 8.08 -60.61 -17.18
CA ILE A 5 8.67 -59.38 -16.66
C ILE A 5 7.57 -58.34 -16.68
N ILE A 6 7.12 -57.91 -15.48
CA ILE A 6 6.21 -56.79 -15.32
C ILE A 6 7.04 -55.50 -15.29
N MET A 7 6.97 -54.71 -16.36
CA MET A 7 7.51 -53.35 -16.36
C MET A 7 6.50 -52.39 -15.67
N LEU A 8 6.88 -51.84 -14.54
CA LEU A 8 6.17 -50.82 -13.84
C LEU A 8 6.55 -49.47 -14.47
N PHE A 9 5.64 -48.88 -15.25
CA PHE A 9 5.80 -47.50 -15.69
C PHE A 9 5.38 -46.58 -14.56
N ALA A 10 6.34 -45.90 -13.91
CA ALA A 10 6.08 -44.78 -13.04
C ALA A 10 5.78 -43.54 -13.91
N ALA A 11 4.52 -43.11 -13.96
CA ALA A 11 4.14 -41.86 -14.57
C ALA A 11 4.57 -40.73 -13.59
N LEU A 12 5.63 -40.01 -13.94
CA LEU A 12 5.94 -38.74 -13.33
C LEU A 12 4.90 -37.71 -13.84
N SER A 13 3.93 -37.38 -13.01
CA SER A 13 3.10 -36.19 -13.24
C SER A 13 3.96 -34.94 -12.98
N LEU A 14 4.42 -34.27 -14.04
CA LEU A 14 4.88 -32.89 -13.94
C LEU A 14 3.64 -32.03 -13.64
N GLU A 15 3.47 -31.62 -12.38
CA GLU A 15 2.63 -30.50 -12.08
C GLU A 15 3.34 -29.24 -12.62
N SER A 16 2.94 -28.82 -13.81
CA SER A 16 3.26 -27.49 -14.30
C SER A 16 2.50 -26.50 -13.41
N ALA A 17 3.19 -25.85 -12.46
CA ALA A 17 2.66 -24.67 -11.81
C ALA A 17 2.35 -23.64 -12.92
N ALA A 18 1.08 -23.49 -13.27
CA ALA A 18 0.66 -22.46 -14.18
C ALA A 18 1.02 -21.11 -13.52
N LEU A 19 1.97 -20.37 -14.10
CA LEU A 19 2.21 -18.99 -13.69
C LEU A 19 0.88 -18.25 -13.84
N SER A 20 0.46 -17.58 -12.76
CA SER A 20 -0.72 -16.70 -12.80
C SER A 20 -0.57 -15.70 -13.94
N ALA A 21 -1.60 -15.57 -14.79
CA ALA A 21 -1.58 -14.57 -15.83
C ALA A 21 -1.48 -13.18 -15.20
N GLN A 22 -0.57 -12.35 -15.74
CA GLN A 22 -0.47 -10.95 -15.34
C GLN A 22 -0.82 -10.07 -16.55
N THR A 23 -1.58 -9.01 -16.33
CA THR A 23 -1.96 -8.07 -17.39
C THR A 23 -2.14 -6.67 -16.86
N VAL A 24 -1.89 -5.69 -17.74
CA VAL A 24 -2.24 -4.28 -17.52
C VAL A 24 -3.11 -3.84 -18.68
N ASN A 25 -4.33 -3.35 -18.41
CA ASN A 25 -5.28 -2.96 -19.42
C ASN A 25 -5.98 -1.64 -19.07
N ALA A 26 -6.19 -0.78 -20.07
CA ALA A 26 -7.16 0.29 -19.96
C ALA A 26 -8.57 -0.31 -19.95
N VAL A 27 -9.41 0.08 -18.98
CA VAL A 27 -10.78 -0.46 -18.83
C VAL A 27 -11.85 0.58 -19.10
N GLU A 28 -11.56 1.85 -18.83
CA GLU A 28 -12.36 3.01 -19.20
C GLU A 28 -11.44 4.24 -19.30
N GLU A 29 -11.93 5.38 -19.75
CA GLU A 29 -11.12 6.58 -19.91
C GLU A 29 -10.42 6.97 -18.58
N GLY A 30 -9.11 7.01 -18.60
CA GLY A 30 -8.26 7.34 -17.46
C GLY A 30 -8.17 6.26 -16.38
N LYS A 31 -8.80 5.07 -16.55
CA LYS A 31 -8.69 3.97 -15.60
C LYS A 31 -8.02 2.73 -16.18
N TYR A 32 -7.23 2.09 -15.33
CA TYR A 32 -6.40 0.94 -15.68
C TYR A 32 -6.54 -0.16 -14.63
N ASP A 33 -6.71 -1.39 -15.09
CA ASP A 33 -6.65 -2.59 -14.26
C ASP A 33 -5.28 -3.25 -14.40
N ILE A 34 -4.65 -3.50 -13.25
CA ILE A 34 -3.46 -4.34 -13.11
C ILE A 34 -3.93 -5.65 -12.47
N LYS A 35 -3.72 -6.77 -13.16
CA LYS A 35 -4.19 -8.09 -12.70
C LYS A 35 -3.04 -9.05 -12.49
N VAL A 36 -3.15 -9.86 -11.43
CA VAL A 36 -2.29 -11.01 -11.17
C VAL A 36 -3.11 -12.11 -10.48
N GLY A 37 -3.28 -13.26 -11.14
CA GLY A 37 -4.22 -14.29 -10.70
C GLY A 37 -5.62 -13.72 -10.57
N ASP A 38 -6.25 -13.93 -9.40
CA ASP A 38 -7.58 -13.39 -9.08
C ASP A 38 -7.54 -11.98 -8.46
N ILE A 39 -6.35 -11.41 -8.29
CA ILE A 39 -6.18 -10.06 -7.74
C ILE A 39 -6.33 -9.03 -8.88
N THR A 40 -7.10 -7.98 -8.61
CA THR A 40 -7.23 -6.83 -9.50
C THR A 40 -7.03 -5.54 -8.71
N MET A 41 -6.13 -4.68 -9.19
CA MET A 41 -5.95 -3.30 -8.72
C MET A 41 -6.43 -2.35 -9.82
N THR A 42 -7.37 -1.46 -9.51
CA THR A 42 -7.83 -0.42 -10.45
C THR A 42 -7.22 0.92 -10.08
N VAL A 43 -6.55 1.55 -11.04
CA VAL A 43 -5.88 2.85 -10.89
C VAL A 43 -6.61 3.89 -11.73
N ASN A 44 -6.88 5.08 -11.17
CA ASN A 44 -7.49 6.21 -11.85
C ASN A 44 -6.45 7.30 -12.13
N ALA A 45 -5.89 7.29 -13.34
CA ALA A 45 -4.91 8.29 -13.78
C ALA A 45 -5.50 9.70 -13.88
N ALA A 46 -6.81 9.84 -14.15
CA ALA A 46 -7.47 11.14 -14.25
C ALA A 46 -7.61 11.87 -12.91
N GLN A 47 -7.42 11.16 -11.80
CA GLN A 47 -7.58 11.70 -10.44
C GLN A 47 -6.37 11.36 -9.55
N GLY A 48 -5.23 12.00 -9.81
CA GLY A 48 -4.02 11.85 -9.00
C GLY A 48 -3.33 10.49 -9.12
N GLY A 49 -3.70 9.66 -10.09
CA GLY A 49 -3.21 8.28 -10.19
C GLY A 49 -3.52 7.48 -8.92
N LYS A 50 -4.72 7.68 -8.34
CA LYS A 50 -5.19 6.97 -7.13
C LYS A 50 -5.49 5.51 -7.44
N ILE A 51 -5.18 4.62 -6.50
CA ILE A 51 -5.71 3.25 -6.49
C ILE A 51 -7.13 3.33 -5.94
N VAL A 52 -8.12 3.04 -6.77
CA VAL A 52 -9.55 3.21 -6.42
C VAL A 52 -10.25 1.91 -6.06
N SER A 53 -9.61 0.77 -6.35
CA SER A 53 -10.08 -0.57 -6.00
C SER A 53 -8.89 -1.52 -5.87
N TYR A 54 -8.96 -2.43 -4.90
CA TYR A 54 -8.04 -3.55 -4.76
C TYR A 54 -8.81 -4.76 -4.24
N ARG A 55 -8.96 -5.76 -5.08
CA ARG A 55 -9.89 -6.86 -4.82
C ARG A 55 -9.30 -8.23 -5.16
N LEU A 56 -9.81 -9.25 -4.47
CA LEU A 56 -9.59 -10.66 -4.76
C LEU A 56 -10.92 -11.26 -5.23
N GLY A 57 -11.02 -11.59 -6.51
CA GLY A 57 -12.31 -11.87 -7.15
C GLY A 57 -13.23 -10.67 -7.02
N ASP A 58 -14.41 -10.87 -6.41
CA ASP A 58 -15.40 -9.81 -6.18
C ASP A 58 -15.28 -9.12 -4.82
N LYS A 59 -14.36 -9.57 -3.96
CA LYS A 59 -14.19 -9.00 -2.61
C LYS A 59 -13.23 -7.81 -2.62
N GLU A 60 -13.75 -6.64 -2.25
CA GLU A 60 -13.01 -5.38 -2.17
C GLU A 60 -12.39 -5.17 -0.77
N VAL A 61 -11.14 -4.70 -0.70
CA VAL A 61 -10.47 -4.40 0.56
C VAL A 61 -10.32 -2.92 0.85
N LEU A 62 -10.34 -2.06 -0.18
CA LEU A 62 -10.32 -0.61 0.04
C LEU A 62 -11.71 -0.08 0.36
N SER A 63 -11.76 0.93 1.22
CA SER A 63 -13.01 1.65 1.48
C SER A 63 -13.55 2.27 0.19
N GLN A 64 -14.81 2.00 -0.11
CA GLN A 64 -15.52 2.62 -1.24
C GLN A 64 -16.27 3.90 -0.84
N THR A 65 -16.15 4.32 0.42
CA THR A 65 -16.64 5.62 0.87
C THR A 65 -15.85 6.74 0.23
N ARG A 66 -16.54 7.73 -0.33
CA ARG A 66 -15.93 8.88 -0.97
C ARG A 66 -16.23 10.15 -0.19
N PHE A 67 -15.21 10.71 0.42
CA PHE A 67 -15.17 12.13 0.75
C PHE A 67 -14.67 12.90 -0.48
N PRO A 68 -14.99 14.18 -0.66
CA PRO A 68 -14.77 14.87 -1.92
C PRO A 68 -13.41 14.63 -2.59
N ASN A 69 -12.34 14.52 -1.85
CA ASN A 69 -11.01 14.21 -2.41
C ASN A 69 -10.26 13.09 -1.65
N SER A 70 -10.85 12.55 -0.58
CA SER A 70 -10.24 11.51 0.27
C SER A 70 -10.92 10.17 0.00
N PHE A 71 -10.36 9.36 -0.91
CA PHE A 71 -10.84 8.03 -1.26
C PHE A 71 -9.70 7.19 -1.84
N GLY A 72 -9.85 5.87 -1.80
CA GLY A 72 -8.88 4.92 -2.33
C GLY A 72 -7.51 5.03 -1.66
N SER A 73 -6.45 4.76 -2.41
CA SER A 73 -5.07 5.03 -1.98
C SER A 73 -4.47 6.17 -2.80
N THR A 74 -3.74 7.05 -2.13
CA THR A 74 -3.11 8.22 -2.72
C THR A 74 -1.65 8.33 -2.30
N PHE A 75 -0.91 9.19 -2.99
CA PHE A 75 0.49 9.50 -2.70
C PHE A 75 0.64 10.99 -2.38
N TRP A 76 1.35 11.28 -1.29
CA TRP A 76 1.75 12.62 -0.89
C TRP A 76 3.26 12.69 -0.65
N THR A 77 3.78 13.89 -0.49
CA THR A 77 5.14 14.12 -0.02
C THR A 77 5.12 14.43 1.48
N SER A 78 6.17 14.04 2.20
CA SER A 78 6.34 14.28 3.62
C SER A 78 7.57 15.18 3.87
N PRO A 79 7.55 16.05 4.91
CA PRO A 79 6.54 16.17 5.96
C PRO A 79 5.29 16.95 5.53
N GLN A 80 4.15 16.64 6.14
CA GLN A 80 2.88 17.37 5.90
C GLN A 80 2.97 18.87 6.23
N SER A 81 3.80 19.24 7.19
CA SER A 81 3.99 20.63 7.62
C SER A 81 4.46 21.57 6.51
N GLU A 82 5.07 21.06 5.43
CA GLU A 82 5.49 21.88 4.29
C GLU A 82 4.33 22.38 3.45
N TRP A 83 3.24 21.61 3.34
CA TRP A 83 2.08 21.96 2.50
C TRP A 83 0.79 22.15 3.30
N ASN A 84 0.71 21.66 4.55
CA ASN A 84 -0.45 21.67 5.42
C ASN A 84 -1.68 20.99 4.78
N TRP A 85 -2.81 21.67 4.66
CA TRP A 85 -4.03 21.17 4.04
C TRP A 85 -4.61 22.23 3.08
N PRO A 86 -5.12 21.86 1.92
CA PRO A 86 -5.25 20.51 1.33
C PRO A 86 -3.93 19.98 0.73
N PRO A 87 -3.88 18.67 0.40
CA PRO A 87 -2.73 18.06 -0.29
C PRO A 87 -2.43 18.74 -1.64
N VAL A 88 -1.16 18.65 -2.05
CA VAL A 88 -0.66 19.21 -3.32
C VAL A 88 -1.44 18.63 -4.49
N ALA A 89 -2.08 19.47 -5.26
CA ALA A 89 -3.03 19.08 -6.29
C ALA A 89 -2.41 18.18 -7.36
N GLU A 90 -1.15 18.48 -7.74
CA GLU A 90 -0.39 17.75 -8.76
C GLU A 90 -0.16 16.29 -8.39
N TYR A 91 -0.08 15.96 -7.10
CA TYR A 91 0.16 14.60 -6.63
C TYR A 91 -1.13 13.87 -6.27
N ASP A 92 -2.14 14.62 -5.78
CA ASP A 92 -3.34 14.05 -5.18
C ASP A 92 -4.55 13.97 -6.12
N ARG A 93 -4.77 14.96 -7.01
CA ARG A 93 -6.04 15.04 -7.76
C ARG A 93 -5.95 15.46 -9.23
N LYS A 94 -4.82 16.05 -9.69
CA LYS A 94 -4.66 16.36 -11.11
C LYS A 94 -4.43 15.11 -11.94
N PRO A 95 -4.76 15.12 -13.24
CA PRO A 95 -4.50 14.00 -14.13
C PRO A 95 -3.01 13.69 -14.27
N PHE A 96 -2.69 12.42 -14.42
CA PHE A 96 -1.38 11.89 -14.81
C PHE A 96 -1.43 11.42 -16.25
N ALA A 97 -0.39 11.70 -17.03
CA ALA A 97 -0.18 11.05 -18.31
C ALA A 97 0.11 9.56 -18.08
N ALA A 98 -0.55 8.68 -18.81
CA ALA A 98 -0.45 7.23 -18.62
C ALA A 98 0.14 6.55 -19.86
N GLU A 99 1.06 5.61 -19.62
CA GLU A 99 1.67 4.74 -20.62
C GLU A 99 1.70 3.31 -20.10
N ILE A 100 1.41 2.32 -20.95
CA ILE A 100 1.64 0.90 -20.64
C ILE A 100 2.89 0.48 -21.42
N LYS A 101 3.92 0.04 -20.70
CA LYS A 101 5.18 -0.40 -21.27
C LYS A 101 5.64 -1.69 -20.57
N ASP A 102 5.89 -2.73 -21.35
CA ASP A 102 6.36 -4.04 -20.85
C ASP A 102 5.53 -4.58 -19.67
N ASP A 103 4.20 -4.53 -19.78
CA ASP A 103 3.23 -4.90 -18.73
C ASP A 103 3.35 -4.09 -17.42
N VAL A 104 3.90 -2.88 -17.49
CA VAL A 104 3.93 -1.91 -16.39
C VAL A 104 3.08 -0.70 -16.76
N LEU A 105 2.17 -0.29 -15.88
CA LEU A 105 1.50 0.99 -16.00
C LEU A 105 2.41 2.08 -15.42
N VAL A 106 2.81 3.02 -16.25
CA VAL A 106 3.62 4.19 -15.87
C VAL A 106 2.74 5.43 -15.92
N LEU A 107 2.64 6.12 -14.80
CA LEU A 107 1.92 7.38 -14.67
C LEU A 107 2.91 8.51 -14.37
N THR A 108 2.85 9.60 -15.15
CA THR A 108 3.69 10.78 -14.97
C THR A 108 2.82 12.01 -14.70
N GLY A 109 2.97 12.60 -13.51
CA GLY A 109 2.25 13.80 -13.10
C GLY A 109 2.88 15.08 -13.63
N GLU A 110 2.15 16.19 -13.48
CA GLU A 110 2.71 17.52 -13.70
C GLU A 110 3.73 17.88 -12.61
N LYS A 111 4.67 18.78 -12.93
CA LYS A 111 5.52 19.39 -11.91
C LYS A 111 4.70 20.32 -11.02
N SER A 112 4.85 20.20 -9.71
CA SER A 112 4.24 21.16 -8.78
C SER A 112 4.91 22.51 -8.90
N GLU A 113 4.11 23.54 -9.16
CA GLU A 113 4.58 24.93 -9.19
C GLU A 113 5.12 25.37 -7.82
N ARG A 114 4.51 24.88 -6.74
CA ARG A 114 4.87 25.30 -5.37
C ARG A 114 6.18 24.65 -4.89
N PHE A 115 6.41 23.38 -5.20
CA PHE A 115 7.53 22.60 -4.64
C PHE A 115 8.59 22.23 -5.68
N GLY A 116 8.24 22.31 -6.96
CA GLY A 116 9.13 21.91 -8.03
C GLY A 116 9.39 20.40 -8.10
N TYR A 117 8.56 19.58 -7.46
CA TYR A 117 8.63 18.13 -7.62
C TYR A 117 7.69 17.66 -8.73
N ARG A 118 8.16 16.67 -9.49
CA ARG A 118 7.34 15.82 -10.35
C ARG A 118 7.22 14.45 -9.73
N VAL A 119 6.02 13.87 -9.72
CA VAL A 119 5.78 12.50 -9.25
C VAL A 119 5.53 11.58 -10.44
N ARG A 120 6.22 10.45 -10.46
CA ARG A 120 5.96 9.30 -11.33
C ARG A 120 5.52 8.11 -10.47
N LYS A 121 4.58 7.31 -10.97
CA LYS A 121 4.08 6.10 -10.33
C LYS A 121 4.17 4.94 -11.31
N GLU A 122 4.70 3.82 -10.88
CA GLU A 122 4.79 2.61 -11.69
C GLU A 122 4.08 1.47 -10.98
N PHE A 123 3.21 0.77 -11.69
CA PHE A 123 2.43 -0.36 -11.17
C PHE A 123 2.82 -1.61 -11.93
N LYS A 124 3.38 -2.58 -11.23
CA LYS A 124 3.88 -3.82 -11.81
C LYS A 124 3.33 -5.03 -11.07
N ALA A 125 2.64 -5.91 -11.80
CA ALA A 125 2.23 -7.22 -11.29
C ALA A 125 3.44 -8.16 -11.18
N ASP A 126 3.46 -8.98 -10.12
CA ASP A 126 4.42 -10.05 -9.92
C ASP A 126 3.69 -11.39 -9.79
N ALA A 127 3.64 -12.14 -10.88
CA ALA A 127 2.99 -13.44 -10.95
C ALA A 127 3.64 -14.50 -10.04
N LYS A 128 4.93 -14.37 -9.74
CA LYS A 128 5.66 -15.31 -8.88
C LYS A 128 5.21 -15.20 -7.43
N ASN A 129 5.00 -13.97 -6.96
CA ASN A 129 4.65 -13.68 -5.57
C ASN A 129 3.17 -13.35 -5.39
N ASN A 130 2.37 -13.37 -6.48
CA ASN A 130 0.96 -13.00 -6.51
C ASN A 130 0.72 -11.64 -5.84
N SER A 131 1.46 -10.61 -6.27
CA SER A 131 1.48 -9.28 -5.67
C SER A 131 1.56 -8.19 -6.73
N ILE A 132 1.33 -6.95 -6.32
CA ILE A 132 1.51 -5.77 -7.17
C ILE A 132 2.47 -4.82 -6.46
N ALA A 133 3.57 -4.49 -7.13
CA ALA A 133 4.53 -3.50 -6.68
C ALA A 133 4.15 -2.13 -7.23
N ILE A 134 4.10 -1.13 -6.36
CA ILE A 134 3.89 0.27 -6.70
C ILE A 134 5.19 1.02 -6.38
N THR A 135 5.83 1.57 -7.41
CA THR A 135 7.02 2.40 -7.23
C THR A 135 6.65 3.87 -7.44
N TYR A 136 6.87 4.65 -6.41
CA TYR A 136 6.72 6.11 -6.42
C TYR A 136 8.08 6.75 -6.62
N THR A 137 8.21 7.63 -7.61
CA THR A 137 9.44 8.38 -7.86
C THR A 137 9.16 9.87 -7.74
N ILE A 138 9.89 10.55 -6.87
CA ILE A 138 9.89 12.01 -6.72
C ILE A 138 11.11 12.54 -7.46
N VAL A 139 10.90 13.35 -8.49
CA VAL A 139 11.97 14.04 -9.24
C VAL A 139 12.05 15.48 -8.74
N ASN A 140 13.22 15.91 -8.29
CA ASN A 140 13.45 17.29 -7.86
C ASN A 140 13.77 18.20 -9.04
N GLU A 141 12.74 18.86 -9.58
CA GLU A 141 12.86 19.86 -10.67
C GLU A 141 12.80 21.31 -10.14
N SER A 142 13.05 21.54 -8.84
CA SER A 142 12.96 22.87 -8.23
C SER A 142 14.14 23.80 -8.58
N GLY A 143 15.24 23.23 -9.03
CA GLY A 143 16.50 23.97 -9.23
C GLY A 143 17.33 24.13 -7.95
N GLU A 144 16.85 23.69 -6.79
CA GLU A 144 17.49 23.78 -5.49
C GLU A 144 17.69 22.40 -4.86
N THR A 145 18.57 22.30 -3.87
CA THR A 145 18.64 21.10 -3.01
C THR A 145 17.45 21.13 -2.04
N ARG A 146 16.68 20.03 -2.01
CA ARG A 146 15.52 19.87 -1.13
C ARG A 146 15.59 18.55 -0.38
N LYS A 147 14.80 18.43 0.69
CA LYS A 147 14.69 17.18 1.44
C LYS A 147 13.22 16.77 1.50
N VAL A 148 12.92 15.51 1.21
CA VAL A 148 11.54 15.01 1.04
C VAL A 148 11.48 13.51 1.34
N ALA A 149 10.33 13.04 1.84
CA ALA A 149 10.03 11.61 1.92
C ALA A 149 8.77 11.27 1.09
N PRO A 150 8.69 10.05 0.53
CA PRO A 150 7.47 9.53 -0.07
C PRO A 150 6.50 9.07 1.01
N TRP A 151 5.21 9.22 0.76
CA TRP A 151 4.15 8.89 1.71
C TRP A 151 2.93 8.32 0.96
N GLU A 152 2.57 7.06 1.25
CA GLU A 152 1.37 6.43 0.72
C GLU A 152 0.28 6.36 1.78
N ILE A 153 -0.94 6.72 1.43
CA ILE A 153 -2.11 6.70 2.30
C ILE A 153 -3.18 5.82 1.67
N SER A 154 -3.54 4.72 2.31
CA SER A 154 -4.59 3.82 1.86
C SER A 154 -5.77 3.84 2.81
N ARG A 155 -6.99 3.90 2.27
CA ARG A 155 -8.23 3.95 3.06
C ARG A 155 -8.89 2.60 3.05
N VAL A 156 -9.05 2.01 4.24
CA VAL A 156 -9.73 0.73 4.46
C VAL A 156 -11.09 0.95 5.14
N PRO A 157 -12.06 0.02 5.02
CA PRO A 157 -13.32 0.09 5.75
C PRO A 157 -13.10 0.21 7.26
N ASN A 158 -14.07 0.79 7.94
CA ASN A 158 -14.04 0.93 9.40
C ASN A 158 -14.57 -0.32 10.10
N GLY A 159 -13.98 -1.45 9.82
CA GLY A 159 -14.25 -2.78 10.38
C GLY A 159 -12.95 -3.59 10.45
N GLY A 160 -13.00 -4.79 11.04
CA GLY A 160 -11.86 -5.68 11.08
C GLY A 160 -10.75 -5.28 12.06
N ILE A 161 -9.52 -5.66 11.72
CA ILE A 161 -8.34 -5.43 12.55
C ILE A 161 -7.14 -5.02 11.70
N LEU A 162 -6.40 -4.01 12.13
CA LEU A 162 -5.10 -3.66 11.56
C LEU A 162 -3.96 -4.00 12.52
N PHE A 163 -2.80 -4.35 11.98
CA PHE A 163 -1.66 -4.72 12.78
C PHE A 163 -0.34 -4.60 12.02
N PHE A 164 0.72 -4.38 12.78
CA PHE A 164 2.09 -4.24 12.29
C PHE A 164 3.09 -4.57 13.40
N ASP A 165 4.36 -4.78 13.07
CA ASP A 165 5.40 -5.07 14.05
C ASP A 165 5.91 -3.76 14.66
N ALA A 166 5.42 -3.41 15.84
CA ALA A 166 5.89 -2.28 16.63
C ALA A 166 5.79 -2.58 18.13
N LYS A 167 6.56 -1.85 18.91
CA LYS A 167 6.56 -1.96 20.38
C LYS A 167 5.69 -0.91 21.05
N GLU A 168 5.46 0.20 20.35
CA GLU A 168 4.69 1.33 20.84
C GLU A 168 4.04 2.09 19.68
N ALA A 169 3.03 2.88 19.99
CA ALA A 169 2.42 3.85 19.09
C ALA A 169 2.08 5.11 19.90
N THR A 170 2.42 6.27 19.38
CA THR A 170 2.26 7.55 20.07
C THR A 170 1.22 8.41 19.38
N PRO A 171 0.42 9.22 20.10
CA PRO A 171 -0.46 10.21 19.48
C PRO A 171 0.31 11.16 18.57
N ALA A 172 -0.26 11.51 17.43
CA ALA A 172 0.35 12.37 16.43
C ALA A 172 -0.52 13.61 16.14
N ASN A 173 0.09 14.67 15.61
CA ASN A 173 -0.57 15.88 15.15
C ASN A 173 -1.52 16.52 16.18
N ASN A 174 -1.20 16.45 17.48
CA ASN A 174 -2.05 16.90 18.59
C ASN A 174 -3.46 16.26 18.58
N MET A 175 -3.63 15.10 17.95
CA MET A 175 -4.86 14.33 17.97
C MET A 175 -4.87 13.34 19.12
N LYS A 176 -6.05 12.82 19.43
CA LYS A 176 -6.20 11.69 20.34
C LYS A 176 -5.50 10.46 19.77
N GLY A 177 -4.88 9.67 20.63
CA GLY A 177 -4.30 8.38 20.28
C GLY A 177 -5.35 7.29 20.09
N MET A 178 -4.89 6.09 19.74
CA MET A 178 -5.69 4.89 19.57
C MET A 178 -5.26 3.81 20.58
N ASN A 179 -6.19 2.98 21.01
CA ASN A 179 -5.93 1.92 21.98
C ASN A 179 -5.36 0.67 21.29
N PHE A 180 -4.09 0.72 20.93
CA PHE A 180 -3.38 -0.45 20.42
C PHE A 180 -3.10 -1.46 21.53
N LYS A 181 -3.27 -2.76 21.22
CA LYS A 181 -2.80 -3.86 22.06
C LYS A 181 -1.44 -4.33 21.56
N PHE A 182 -0.43 -4.28 22.42
CA PHE A 182 0.93 -4.74 22.10
C PHE A 182 1.13 -6.15 22.62
N GLU A 183 0.84 -7.13 21.81
CA GLU A 183 0.94 -8.55 22.17
C GLU A 183 1.37 -9.40 20.98
N LYS A 184 1.84 -10.63 21.23
CA LYS A 184 2.26 -11.58 20.19
C LYS A 184 3.29 -11.03 19.20
N LYS A 185 4.12 -10.05 19.63
CA LYS A 185 5.14 -9.34 18.82
C LYS A 185 4.55 -8.47 17.71
N ALA A 186 3.41 -7.88 17.92
CA ALA A 186 2.82 -6.88 17.03
C ALA A 186 1.95 -5.89 17.81
N ALA A 187 1.73 -4.72 17.23
CA ALA A 187 0.72 -3.76 17.60
C ALA A 187 -0.58 -4.11 16.88
N TRP A 188 -1.68 -4.20 17.61
CA TRP A 188 -3.00 -4.57 17.10
C TRP A 188 -4.02 -3.51 17.42
N PHE A 189 -4.83 -3.13 16.46
CA PHE A 189 -5.96 -2.24 16.64
C PHE A 189 -7.21 -2.84 16.00
N THR A 190 -8.18 -3.23 16.84
CA THR A 190 -9.52 -3.57 16.34
C THR A 190 -10.26 -2.27 16.10
N LEU A 191 -10.74 -2.09 14.89
CA LEU A 191 -11.45 -0.88 14.50
C LEU A 191 -12.74 -0.74 15.32
N ASP A 192 -12.98 0.46 15.84
CA ASP A 192 -14.01 0.76 16.82
C ASP A 192 -14.99 1.85 16.37
N GLU A 193 -15.91 2.22 17.25
CA GLU A 193 -16.98 3.18 16.98
C GLU A 193 -16.68 4.59 17.46
N ASP A 194 -15.47 4.87 17.95
CA ASP A 194 -15.08 6.22 18.37
C ASP A 194 -15.12 7.19 17.18
N LYS A 195 -15.78 8.33 17.38
CA LYS A 195 -16.03 9.33 16.34
C LYS A 195 -15.03 10.49 16.37
N GLU A 196 -14.07 10.47 17.28
CA GLU A 196 -13.05 11.51 17.36
C GLU A 196 -11.97 11.30 16.28
N ASN A 197 -11.40 12.42 15.81
CA ASN A 197 -10.19 12.38 15.01
C ASN A 197 -9.03 11.83 15.85
N ARG A 198 -8.45 10.73 15.41
CA ARG A 198 -7.34 10.07 16.10
C ARG A 198 -6.22 9.79 15.12
N LYS A 199 -5.01 10.06 15.52
CA LYS A 199 -3.82 9.70 14.74
C LYS A 199 -2.72 9.20 15.64
N ILE A 200 -1.96 8.22 15.16
CA ILE A 200 -0.75 7.71 15.81
C ILE A 200 0.42 7.67 14.84
N ASN A 201 1.60 7.76 15.43
CA ASN A 201 2.89 7.47 14.83
C ASN A 201 3.46 6.20 15.44
N ALA A 202 4.07 5.35 14.63
CA ALA A 202 4.77 4.15 15.06
C ALA A 202 6.01 3.88 14.20
N ASP A 203 7.06 3.34 14.86
CA ASP A 203 8.21 2.72 14.19
C ASP A 203 7.87 1.26 13.91
N GLY A 204 7.74 0.87 12.65
CA GLY A 204 7.37 -0.46 12.17
C GLY A 204 8.57 -1.36 11.92
N LYS A 205 8.35 -2.35 11.04
CA LYS A 205 9.40 -3.23 10.51
C LYS A 205 9.17 -3.49 9.02
N GLY A 206 8.86 -2.41 8.28
CA GLY A 206 8.70 -2.45 6.83
C GLY A 206 7.45 -3.19 6.33
N TRP A 207 6.43 -3.37 7.18
CA TRP A 207 5.16 -3.94 6.77
C TRP A 207 4.02 -3.52 7.69
N LEU A 208 2.81 -3.46 7.13
CA LEU A 208 1.57 -3.36 7.87
C LEU A 208 0.49 -4.23 7.22
N ALA A 209 -0.52 -4.62 7.99
CA ALA A 209 -1.59 -5.50 7.53
C ALA A 209 -2.96 -5.05 8.05
N PHE A 210 -3.97 -5.29 7.23
CA PHE A 210 -5.39 -5.10 7.55
C PHE A 210 -6.15 -6.38 7.22
N SER A 211 -6.97 -6.85 8.14
CA SER A 211 -7.81 -8.04 7.97
C SER A 211 -9.27 -7.71 8.21
N ASP A 212 -10.10 -7.98 7.20
CA ASP A 212 -11.56 -7.83 7.26
C ASP A 212 -12.24 -8.72 6.22
N ASN A 213 -13.48 -9.19 6.51
CA ASN A 213 -14.32 -9.96 5.60
C ASN A 213 -13.65 -11.18 4.95
N GLY A 214 -12.75 -11.86 5.68
CA GLY A 214 -12.00 -13.02 5.17
C GLY A 214 -10.92 -12.68 4.16
N LEU A 215 -10.49 -11.41 4.11
CA LEU A 215 -9.34 -10.94 3.34
C LEU A 215 -8.25 -10.43 4.28
N LEU A 216 -7.01 -10.75 3.95
CA LEU A 216 -5.82 -10.15 4.53
C LEU A 216 -5.11 -9.33 3.47
N PHE A 217 -5.06 -8.02 3.68
CA PHE A 217 -4.27 -7.06 2.91
C PHE A 217 -2.96 -6.78 3.63
N VAL A 218 -1.84 -6.99 2.95
CA VAL A 218 -0.51 -6.71 3.50
C VAL A 218 0.23 -5.76 2.57
N LYS A 219 0.80 -4.71 3.14
CA LYS A 219 1.69 -3.76 2.47
C LYS A 219 3.09 -3.97 3.00
N LYS A 220 4.06 -4.14 2.09
CA LYS A 220 5.48 -4.31 2.41
C LYS A 220 6.29 -3.19 1.77
N PHE A 221 7.15 -2.58 2.56
CA PHE A 221 7.98 -1.44 2.17
C PHE A 221 9.35 -1.52 2.85
N GLN A 222 10.21 -0.55 2.63
CA GLN A 222 11.52 -0.51 3.28
C GLN A 222 11.37 -0.11 4.75
N ASP A 223 11.90 -0.93 5.67
CA ASP A 223 12.04 -0.63 7.10
C ASP A 223 12.97 0.59 7.28
N LEU A 224 12.50 1.63 7.94
CA LEU A 224 13.30 2.83 8.22
C LEU A 224 14.26 2.59 9.39
N LYS A 225 15.42 3.20 9.30
CA LYS A 225 16.33 3.29 10.44
C LYS A 225 16.00 4.53 11.26
N ALA A 226 16.27 4.46 12.55
CA ALA A 226 16.08 5.60 13.45
C ALA A 226 16.74 6.88 12.89
N GLY A 227 15.99 7.95 12.79
CA GLY A 227 16.41 9.24 12.26
C GLY A 227 16.28 9.40 10.74
N GLU A 228 15.72 8.41 10.03
CA GLU A 228 15.38 8.53 8.62
C GLU A 228 13.96 9.10 8.41
N GLU A 229 13.15 9.24 9.44
CA GLU A 229 11.80 9.79 9.38
C GLU A 229 11.82 11.30 9.07
N ALA A 230 10.80 11.78 8.40
CA ALA A 230 10.58 13.21 8.23
C ALA A 230 10.17 13.88 9.56
N PRO A 231 10.43 15.19 9.77
CA PRO A 231 10.11 15.89 11.01
C PRO A 231 8.65 15.75 11.42
N ALA A 232 8.40 15.28 12.64
CA ALA A 232 7.08 15.01 13.24
C ALA A 232 6.25 13.90 12.56
N GLU A 233 6.85 13.13 11.68
CA GLU A 233 6.25 12.00 10.97
C GLU A 233 6.82 10.66 11.49
N ALA A 234 6.39 9.53 10.92
CA ALA A 234 6.87 8.20 11.27
C ALA A 234 6.77 7.24 10.09
N GLU A 235 7.43 6.08 10.19
CA GLU A 235 7.36 5.02 9.20
C GLU A 235 5.91 4.55 8.95
N ILE A 236 5.17 4.34 10.05
CA ILE A 236 3.76 3.96 10.01
C ILE A 236 2.93 5.03 10.72
N GLN A 237 1.85 5.44 10.06
CA GLN A 237 0.84 6.28 10.66
C GLN A 237 -0.54 5.67 10.45
N ILE A 238 -1.41 5.80 11.44
CA ILE A 238 -2.81 5.39 11.33
C ILE A 238 -3.68 6.58 11.70
N PHE A 239 -4.61 6.94 10.82
CA PHE A 239 -5.59 7.98 11.06
C PHE A 239 -7.00 7.41 11.01
N ALA A 240 -7.81 7.68 12.03
CA ALA A 240 -9.22 7.34 12.08
C ALA A 240 -10.08 8.57 11.83
N ASN A 241 -10.92 8.49 10.82
CA ASN A 241 -11.84 9.55 10.45
C ASN A 241 -13.09 9.52 11.34
N PRO A 242 -13.64 10.68 11.77
CA PRO A 242 -14.88 10.74 12.51
C PRO A 242 -16.05 10.12 11.78
N GLY A 243 -16.92 9.44 12.51
CA GLY A 243 -18.15 8.85 11.97
C GLY A 243 -17.98 7.54 11.25
N LYS A 244 -16.86 6.85 11.40
CA LYS A 244 -16.60 5.50 10.88
C LYS A 244 -16.69 5.38 9.36
N THR A 245 -16.19 6.34 8.62
CA THR A 245 -16.24 6.29 7.17
C THR A 245 -15.12 5.48 6.57
N PHE A 246 -13.90 5.61 7.11
CA PHE A 246 -12.70 4.83 6.79
C PHE A 246 -11.62 5.00 7.86
N VAL A 247 -10.62 4.13 7.81
CA VAL A 247 -9.35 4.30 8.50
C VAL A 247 -8.25 4.44 7.46
N GLU A 248 -7.34 5.39 7.64
CA GLU A 248 -6.14 5.53 6.83
C GLU A 248 -5.03 4.69 7.43
N ILE A 249 -4.50 3.80 6.62
CA ILE A 249 -3.28 3.05 6.89
C ILE A 249 -2.19 3.63 6.01
N GLU A 250 -1.14 4.13 6.63
CA GLU A 250 -0.17 5.01 6.01
C GLU A 250 1.25 4.51 6.27
N GLU A 251 2.12 4.59 5.26
CA GLU A 251 3.54 4.33 5.41
C GLU A 251 4.35 5.38 4.68
N GLN A 252 5.55 5.62 5.19
CA GLN A 252 6.49 6.60 4.66
C GLN A 252 7.85 5.96 4.38
N GLY A 253 8.54 6.47 3.36
CA GLY A 253 9.93 6.16 3.10
C GLY A 253 10.88 7.17 3.75
N ALA A 254 12.19 6.96 3.55
CA ALA A 254 13.24 7.77 4.16
C ALA A 254 13.21 9.24 3.71
N TYR A 255 13.37 10.16 4.66
CA TYR A 255 13.51 11.60 4.44
C TYR A 255 14.87 11.91 3.82
N THR A 256 14.90 12.04 2.50
CA THR A 256 16.09 12.04 1.68
C THR A 256 16.39 13.41 1.09
N THR A 257 17.67 13.80 1.11
CA THR A 257 18.14 15.01 0.44
C THR A 257 18.34 14.75 -1.04
N LEU A 258 17.70 15.55 -1.89
CA LEU A 258 17.78 15.53 -3.34
C LEU A 258 18.36 16.83 -3.87
N LYS A 259 19.45 16.79 -4.61
CA LYS A 259 19.92 17.94 -5.38
C LYS A 259 18.99 18.21 -6.55
N ALA A 260 19.10 19.38 -7.15
CA ALA A 260 18.39 19.69 -8.39
C ALA A 260 18.64 18.63 -9.47
N GLY A 261 17.56 18.07 -10.03
CA GLY A 261 17.59 17.01 -11.03
C GLY A 261 17.75 15.58 -10.50
N GLU A 262 18.00 15.40 -9.19
CA GLU A 262 18.01 14.06 -8.59
C GLU A 262 16.60 13.52 -8.34
N GLU A 263 16.50 12.19 -8.26
CA GLU A 263 15.24 11.50 -8.00
C GLU A 263 15.35 10.53 -6.82
N LEU A 264 14.22 10.32 -6.15
CA LEU A 264 14.03 9.34 -5.07
C LEU A 264 12.94 8.37 -5.49
N SER A 265 13.28 7.10 -5.61
CA SER A 265 12.32 6.02 -5.85
C SER A 265 12.10 5.20 -4.57
N TRP A 266 10.84 4.88 -4.29
CA TRP A 266 10.41 4.09 -3.16
C TRP A 266 9.29 3.15 -3.56
N THR A 267 9.36 1.89 -3.14
CA THR A 267 8.41 0.85 -3.57
C THR A 267 7.63 0.30 -2.39
N VAL A 268 6.32 0.21 -2.56
CA VAL A 268 5.39 -0.52 -1.70
C VAL A 268 4.83 -1.70 -2.48
N THR A 269 4.92 -2.90 -1.90
CA THR A 269 4.35 -4.11 -2.51
C THR A 269 3.08 -4.50 -1.77
N TRP A 270 2.00 -4.65 -2.53
CA TRP A 270 0.68 -5.00 -2.02
C TRP A 270 0.37 -6.46 -2.27
N TYR A 271 -0.09 -7.14 -1.22
CA TYR A 271 -0.53 -8.53 -1.23
C TYR A 271 -1.97 -8.61 -0.75
N LEU A 272 -2.76 -9.51 -1.34
CA LEU A 272 -4.12 -9.76 -0.93
C LEU A 272 -4.40 -11.27 -0.96
N VAL A 273 -4.79 -11.84 0.19
CA VAL A 273 -5.07 -13.26 0.32
C VAL A 273 -6.37 -13.49 1.07
N ALA A 274 -7.09 -14.55 0.70
CA ALA A 274 -8.26 -15.00 1.45
C ALA A 274 -7.83 -15.83 2.67
N HIS A 275 -8.61 -15.76 3.75
CA HIS A 275 -8.43 -16.59 4.95
C HIS A 275 -9.76 -16.77 5.69
N ASP A 276 -9.78 -17.73 6.61
CA ASP A 276 -10.90 -18.07 7.49
C ASP A 276 -10.62 -17.79 8.99
N LEU A 277 -9.55 -17.05 9.28
CA LEU A 277 -9.17 -16.70 10.65
C LEU A 277 -10.04 -15.56 11.17
N GLU A 278 -10.28 -15.55 12.48
CA GLU A 278 -10.98 -14.47 13.16
C GLU A 278 -10.16 -13.16 13.15
N ASN A 279 -10.87 -12.02 13.09
CA ASN A 279 -10.27 -10.68 13.14
C ASN A 279 -9.91 -10.30 14.58
N GLU A 280 -9.02 -11.07 15.20
CA GLU A 280 -8.50 -10.87 16.55
C GLU A 280 -6.98 -11.06 16.62
N PRO A 281 -6.31 -10.50 17.64
CA PRO A 281 -4.89 -10.72 17.85
C PRO A 281 -4.56 -12.21 17.97
N SER A 282 -3.87 -12.79 16.98
CA SER A 282 -3.52 -14.21 16.98
C SER A 282 -2.15 -14.46 16.33
N LYS A 283 -1.46 -15.52 16.79
CA LYS A 283 -0.22 -15.97 16.13
C LYS A 283 -0.49 -16.48 14.72
N ALA A 284 -1.68 -17.03 14.47
CA ALA A 284 -2.05 -17.54 13.14
C ALA A 284 -2.13 -16.40 12.14
N LEU A 285 -2.87 -15.32 12.46
CA LEU A 285 -3.01 -14.15 11.61
C LEU A 285 -1.67 -13.43 11.38
N LEU A 286 -0.86 -13.25 12.45
CA LEU A 286 0.48 -12.68 12.34
C LEU A 286 1.40 -13.50 11.42
N ASN A 287 1.39 -14.83 11.57
CA ASN A 287 2.20 -15.71 10.76
C ASN A 287 1.75 -15.70 9.29
N LEU A 288 0.43 -15.61 9.04
CA LEU A 288 -0.11 -15.48 7.70
C LEU A 288 0.40 -14.18 7.05
N ALA A 289 0.31 -13.02 7.74
CA ALA A 289 0.82 -11.75 7.22
C ALA A 289 2.34 -11.82 6.91
N LYS A 290 3.15 -12.31 7.85
CA LYS A 290 4.60 -12.46 7.66
C LYS A 290 4.98 -13.46 6.56
N LYS A 291 4.17 -14.48 6.33
CA LYS A 291 4.36 -15.43 5.22
C LYS A 291 4.01 -14.80 3.87
N THR A 292 2.95 -14.01 3.83
CA THR A 292 2.45 -13.33 2.64
C THR A 292 3.43 -12.27 2.15
N ALA A 293 4.06 -11.52 3.06
CA ALA A 293 5.00 -10.44 2.74
C ALA A 293 6.47 -10.90 2.59
N LYS A 294 6.72 -12.17 2.39
CA LYS A 294 8.07 -12.69 2.09
C LYS A 294 8.44 -12.45 0.64
#